data_d8345fc752bad938d117ce79dc00f108
#
_entry.id   d8345fc752bad938d117ce79dc00f108
#
_cell.length_a   1.000
_cell.length_b   1.000
_cell.length_c   1.000
_cell.angle_alpha   90.00
_cell.angle_beta   90.00
_cell.angle_gamma   90.00
#
_symmetry.space_group_name_H-M   'P 1'
#
loop_
_entity.id
_entity.type
_entity.pdbx_description
1 polymer ?
#
loop_
_entity_poly.entity_id
_entity_poly.type
_entity_poly.pdbx_seq_one_letter_code
_entity_poly.pdbx_strand_id
1 'polypeptide(L)'
;IVSGSSDLRVFVPIADTLPNGLTRVREAGKGRKSYPIIAHGSDLSKPLLLNDLESFKREALKIDPSVTELPFYSHAALLRLPLFARGSFTFLINFWSNEKNSFKEEDIEPLSRLIAPLAEELAAAFTDIPIAVGEVQERLTGYERIRQCTGLAALRQGIEKVAPTRTTVLVTGETGSGKELVAEAIHELSGRNGGPLVRVNCGSIAPTLLESELFGYEKGAFTGAQSRRSGYFEFANGGTLFLDEIGELPLTAQVQLLRVLDRKIIQRVGDPRAIPVDVRVVAATNRDLEEMVEKGTFRRDLYYRLSVYPLSIPPLRERKVDILPLVRHFITAKT
;
A
#
# COMPACT_ATOMS: atom_id res chain seq x y z
N ILE A 1 -2.62 13.38 13.82
CA ILE A 1 -2.08 12.05 13.50
C ILE A 1 -3.26 11.21 13.11
N VAL A 2 -3.48 10.98 11.83
CA VAL A 2 -4.60 10.19 11.34
C VAL A 2 -4.11 8.75 11.18
N SER A 3 -4.58 7.86 12.04
CA SER A 3 -4.44 6.41 11.89
C SER A 3 -5.61 5.93 11.03
N GLY A 4 -5.39 5.74 9.76
CA GLY A 4 -6.36 5.14 8.85
C GLY A 4 -5.72 5.01 7.48
N SER A 5 -6.02 3.95 6.74
CA SER A 5 -5.52 3.70 5.39
C SER A 5 -5.78 4.91 4.50
N SER A 6 -4.76 5.73 4.32
CA SER A 6 -4.81 6.93 3.50
C SER A 6 -4.45 6.56 2.07
N ASP A 7 -5.44 6.32 1.23
CA ASP A 7 -5.26 6.39 -0.21
C ASP A 7 -5.04 7.86 -0.59
N LEU A 8 -3.78 8.25 -0.78
CA LEU A 8 -3.46 9.55 -1.33
C LEU A 8 -3.78 9.55 -2.83
N ARG A 9 -4.90 10.13 -3.22
CA ARG A 9 -5.26 10.31 -4.63
C ARG A 9 -4.98 11.75 -5.02
N VAL A 10 -4.05 11.95 -5.95
CA VAL A 10 -3.80 13.24 -6.57
C VAL A 10 -4.70 13.38 -7.79
N PHE A 11 -5.62 14.34 -7.75
CA PHE A 11 -6.43 14.69 -8.90
C PHE A 11 -5.81 15.92 -9.57
N VAL A 12 -5.52 15.84 -10.86
CA VAL A 12 -5.16 17.00 -11.69
C VAL A 12 -6.48 17.59 -12.20
N PRO A 13 -6.90 18.75 -11.71
CA PRO A 13 -8.13 19.35 -12.18
C PRO A 13 -7.92 19.98 -13.55
N ILE A 14 -8.57 19.44 -14.58
CA ILE A 14 -8.92 20.23 -15.77
C ILE A 14 -10.30 20.76 -15.47
N ALA A 15 -10.41 22.01 -15.07
CA ALA A 15 -11.68 22.61 -14.69
C ALA A 15 -12.41 23.17 -15.93
N ASP A 16 -13.52 22.56 -16.28
CA ASP A 16 -14.48 23.14 -17.23
C ASP A 16 -15.66 23.70 -16.44
N THR A 17 -15.91 25.00 -16.52
CA THR A 17 -17.10 25.61 -15.93
C THR A 17 -18.29 25.38 -16.87
N LEU A 18 -19.30 24.68 -16.39
CA LEU A 18 -20.54 24.45 -17.12
C LEU A 18 -21.44 25.69 -17.10
N PRO A 19 -22.40 25.84 -18.06
CA PRO A 19 -23.30 27.00 -18.13
C PRO A 19 -24.17 27.24 -16.87
N ASN A 20 -24.33 26.21 -16.03
CA ASN A 20 -25.06 26.26 -14.76
C ASN A 20 -24.20 26.60 -13.55
N GLY A 21 -22.94 27.04 -13.73
CA GLY A 21 -22.02 27.38 -12.66
C GLY A 21 -21.35 26.19 -11.96
N LEU A 22 -21.56 24.95 -12.43
CA LEU A 22 -20.91 23.77 -11.93
C LEU A 22 -19.51 23.62 -12.55
N THR A 23 -18.51 23.35 -11.74
CA THR A 23 -17.18 23.05 -12.23
C THR A 23 -17.01 21.54 -12.37
N ARG A 24 -16.71 21.07 -13.59
CA ARG A 24 -16.44 19.68 -13.87
C ARG A 24 -14.93 19.44 -13.80
N VAL A 25 -14.49 18.47 -13.00
CA VAL A 25 -13.10 18.04 -12.93
C VAL A 25 -12.97 16.72 -13.69
N ARG A 26 -11.99 16.68 -14.60
CA ARG A 26 -11.66 15.48 -15.38
C ARG A 26 -10.48 14.78 -14.75
N GLU A 27 -10.57 13.46 -14.65
CA GLU A 27 -9.42 12.62 -14.31
C GLU A 27 -8.55 12.43 -15.56
N ALA A 28 -7.24 12.70 -15.45
CA ALA A 28 -6.28 12.41 -16.50
C ALA A 28 -5.99 10.89 -16.51
N GLY A 29 -6.53 10.13 -17.48
CA GLY A 29 -6.27 8.71 -17.63
C GLY A 29 -7.18 8.01 -18.65
N LYS A 30 -6.80 6.82 -19.09
CA LYS A 30 -7.57 5.98 -20.03
C LYS A 30 -8.92 5.57 -19.42
N GLY A 31 -9.99 6.10 -19.96
CA GLY A 31 -11.37 5.82 -19.56
C GLY A 31 -12.00 7.04 -18.91
N ARG A 32 -12.27 8.05 -19.74
CA ARG A 32 -12.86 9.35 -19.38
C ARG A 32 -14.15 9.23 -18.57
N LYS A 33 -14.05 9.04 -17.26
CA LYS A 33 -15.15 9.38 -16.36
C LYS A 33 -14.95 10.82 -15.91
N SER A 34 -15.84 11.72 -16.32
CA SER A 34 -15.89 13.07 -15.78
C SER A 34 -16.72 13.02 -14.50
N TYR A 35 -16.14 13.49 -13.40
CA TYR A 35 -16.84 13.58 -12.12
C TYR A 35 -17.27 15.03 -11.90
N PRO A 36 -18.55 15.31 -11.66
CA PRO A 36 -18.96 16.63 -11.24
C PRO A 36 -18.42 16.88 -9.82
N ILE A 37 -17.50 17.81 -9.67
CA ILE A 37 -17.21 18.37 -8.34
C ILE A 37 -18.25 19.45 -8.14
N ILE A 38 -19.17 19.23 -7.23
CA ILE A 38 -20.14 20.23 -6.81
C ILE A 38 -19.41 21.19 -5.88
N ALA A 39 -18.80 22.19 -6.48
CA ALA A 39 -18.38 23.39 -5.79
C ALA A 39 -19.48 24.44 -5.97
N HIS A 40 -20.61 24.26 -5.33
CA HIS A 40 -21.64 25.30 -5.34
C HIS A 40 -21.06 26.55 -4.66
N GLY A 41 -20.64 27.54 -5.48
CA GLY A 41 -20.14 28.84 -5.00
C GLY A 41 -18.80 28.81 -4.26
N SER A 42 -18.08 27.70 -4.18
CA SER A 42 -16.79 27.67 -3.50
C SER A 42 -15.69 28.16 -4.44
N ASP A 43 -15.06 29.25 -4.04
CA ASP A 43 -13.82 29.76 -4.63
C ASP A 43 -12.71 28.70 -4.42
N LEU A 44 -12.26 28.07 -5.50
CA LEU A 44 -11.22 27.05 -5.46
C LEU A 44 -9.87 27.56 -4.95
N SER A 45 -9.70 28.89 -4.93
CA SER A 45 -8.50 29.53 -4.38
C SER A 45 -8.50 29.62 -2.86
N LYS A 46 -9.56 29.17 -2.19
CA LYS A 46 -9.70 29.21 -0.73
C LYS A 46 -9.74 27.82 -0.13
N PRO A 47 -9.26 27.64 1.11
CA PRO A 47 -9.46 26.41 1.86
C PRO A 47 -10.94 26.06 1.98
N LEU A 48 -11.25 24.75 1.95
CA LEU A 48 -12.59 24.23 2.18
C LEU A 48 -12.54 23.17 3.27
N LEU A 49 -13.31 23.37 4.32
CA LEU A 49 -13.44 22.43 5.43
C LEU A 49 -14.86 21.88 5.46
N LEU A 50 -15.01 20.57 5.31
CA LEU A 50 -16.28 19.84 5.39
C LEU A 50 -16.15 18.75 6.45
N ASN A 51 -16.76 18.93 7.59
CA ASN A 51 -16.69 18.01 8.72
C ASN A 51 -17.85 17.01 8.79
N ASP A 52 -18.84 17.14 7.90
CA ASP A 52 -19.92 16.18 7.69
C ASP A 52 -20.20 16.02 6.18
N LEU A 53 -19.43 15.16 5.54
CA LEU A 53 -19.58 14.86 4.12
C LEU A 53 -20.90 14.18 3.78
N GLU A 54 -21.54 13.51 4.72
CA GLU A 54 -22.83 12.87 4.51
C GLU A 54 -23.95 13.90 4.30
N SER A 55 -23.96 14.98 5.08
CA SER A 55 -24.88 16.10 4.87
C SER A 55 -24.63 16.81 3.56
N PHE A 56 -23.36 17.05 3.23
CA PHE A 56 -22.96 17.63 1.95
C PHE A 56 -23.40 16.75 0.75
N LYS A 57 -23.19 15.43 0.84
CA LYS A 57 -23.63 14.46 -0.16
C LYS A 57 -25.13 14.50 -0.41
N ARG A 58 -25.94 14.58 0.67
CA ARG A 58 -27.39 14.66 0.57
C ARG A 58 -27.86 15.91 -0.19
N GLU A 59 -27.20 17.03 -0.01
CA GLU A 59 -27.49 18.26 -0.75
C GLU A 59 -27.02 18.16 -2.20
N ALA A 60 -25.84 17.62 -2.43
CA ALA A 60 -25.28 17.42 -3.75
C ALA A 60 -26.14 16.49 -4.63
N LEU A 61 -26.69 15.43 -4.03
CA LEU A 61 -27.61 14.49 -4.72
C LEU A 61 -28.92 15.13 -5.19
N LYS A 62 -29.38 16.21 -4.51
CA LYS A 62 -30.55 16.96 -4.97
C LYS A 62 -30.28 17.71 -6.28
N ILE A 63 -29.01 18.02 -6.55
CA ILE A 63 -28.57 18.79 -7.71
C ILE A 63 -28.15 17.86 -8.87
N ASP A 64 -27.40 16.79 -8.56
CA ASP A 64 -26.92 15.82 -9.53
C ASP A 64 -26.94 14.39 -8.96
N PRO A 65 -27.84 13.52 -9.46
CA PRO A 65 -27.92 12.12 -9.00
C PRO A 65 -26.68 11.27 -9.28
N SER A 66 -25.81 11.66 -10.22
CA SER A 66 -24.58 10.91 -10.56
C SER A 66 -23.48 11.00 -9.51
N VAL A 67 -23.65 11.87 -8.54
CA VAL A 67 -22.71 12.08 -7.41
C VAL A 67 -22.54 10.83 -6.55
N THR A 68 -23.46 9.87 -6.58
CA THR A 68 -23.36 8.61 -5.80
C THR A 68 -22.17 7.72 -6.17
N GLU A 69 -21.61 7.85 -7.35
CA GLU A 69 -20.54 6.98 -7.85
C GLU A 69 -19.13 7.44 -7.46
N LEU A 70 -19.01 8.54 -6.74
CA LEU A 70 -17.70 9.09 -6.38
C LEU A 70 -17.09 8.35 -5.19
N PRO A 71 -15.90 7.74 -5.34
CA PRO A 71 -15.30 6.90 -4.31
C PRO A 71 -14.95 7.63 -3.00
N PHE A 72 -14.83 8.97 -3.03
CA PHE A 72 -14.52 9.78 -1.85
C PHE A 72 -15.73 10.05 -0.93
N TYR A 73 -16.94 9.74 -1.36
CA TYR A 73 -18.13 9.84 -0.48
C TYR A 73 -18.24 8.72 0.56
N SER A 74 -17.28 7.79 0.61
CA SER A 74 -17.16 6.84 1.71
C SER A 74 -16.52 7.46 2.97
N HIS A 75 -15.92 8.65 2.86
CA HIS A 75 -15.29 9.34 3.97
C HIS A 75 -16.29 10.25 4.71
N ALA A 76 -15.96 10.59 5.96
CA ALA A 76 -16.84 11.41 6.83
C ALA A 76 -16.47 12.89 6.84
N ALA A 77 -15.20 13.24 6.63
CA ALA A 77 -14.72 14.62 6.61
C ALA A 77 -13.70 14.88 5.49
N LEU A 78 -13.62 16.14 5.04
CA LEU A 78 -12.69 16.62 4.03
C LEU A 78 -12.10 17.97 4.46
N LEU A 79 -10.79 18.09 4.38
CA LEU A 79 -10.08 19.37 4.33
C LEU A 79 -9.42 19.51 2.95
N ARG A 80 -9.77 20.55 2.21
CA ARG A 80 -9.18 20.90 0.92
C ARG A 80 -8.31 22.15 1.07
N LEU A 81 -7.08 22.08 0.60
CA LEU A 81 -6.16 23.21 0.61
C LEU A 81 -5.72 23.54 -0.82
N PRO A 82 -5.82 24.83 -1.23
CA PRO A 82 -5.28 25.29 -2.50
C PRO A 82 -3.76 25.44 -2.42
N LEU A 83 -3.09 25.12 -3.50
CA LEU A 83 -1.67 25.36 -3.68
C LEU A 83 -1.46 26.43 -4.77
N PHE A 84 -0.54 27.34 -4.51
CA PHE A 84 -0.20 28.42 -5.40
C PHE A 84 1.28 28.31 -5.81
N ALA A 85 1.54 28.21 -7.11
CA ALA A 85 2.88 28.32 -7.65
C ALA A 85 3.01 29.67 -8.40
N ARG A 86 4.10 30.38 -8.17
CA ARG A 86 4.36 31.71 -8.77
C ARG A 86 3.19 32.71 -8.61
N GLY A 87 2.52 32.63 -7.47
CA GLY A 87 1.37 33.48 -7.16
C GLY A 87 0.05 33.14 -7.87
N SER A 88 0.02 32.09 -8.68
CA SER A 88 -1.19 31.63 -9.35
C SER A 88 -1.69 30.32 -8.73
N PHE A 89 -3.02 30.20 -8.62
CA PHE A 89 -3.65 28.93 -8.22
C PHE A 89 -3.26 27.82 -9.20
N THR A 90 -2.76 26.70 -8.65
CA THR A 90 -2.19 25.65 -9.49
C THR A 90 -2.83 24.29 -9.18
N PHE A 91 -2.97 23.93 -7.90
CA PHE A 91 -3.42 22.61 -7.48
C PHE A 91 -4.33 22.66 -6.26
N LEU A 92 -5.05 21.56 -6.03
CA LEU A 92 -5.81 21.28 -4.81
C LEU A 92 -5.27 20.03 -4.14
N ILE A 93 -4.99 20.11 -2.85
CA ILE A 93 -4.73 18.92 -2.03
C ILE A 93 -5.95 18.67 -1.14
N ASN A 94 -6.44 17.44 -1.14
CA ASN A 94 -7.55 17.01 -0.33
C ASN A 94 -7.07 16.02 0.74
N PHE A 95 -7.41 16.30 2.00
CA PHE A 95 -7.23 15.41 3.13
C PHE A 95 -8.60 14.82 3.49
N TRP A 96 -8.68 13.49 3.60
CA TRP A 96 -9.92 12.78 3.89
C TRP A 96 -9.83 12.09 5.23
N SER A 97 -10.94 12.03 5.97
CA SER A 97 -11.06 11.25 7.20
C SER A 97 -12.33 10.42 7.22
N ASN A 98 -12.27 9.25 7.83
CA ASN A 98 -13.43 8.38 8.08
C ASN A 98 -14.23 8.80 9.32
N GLU A 99 -13.73 9.77 10.07
CA GLU A 99 -14.38 10.31 11.26
C GLU A 99 -14.89 11.72 11.00
N LYS A 100 -16.09 12.04 11.50
CA LYS A 100 -16.65 13.39 11.47
C LYS A 100 -15.83 14.32 12.37
N ASN A 101 -15.80 15.60 12.01
CA ASN A 101 -15.10 16.64 12.79
C ASN A 101 -13.60 16.39 13.03
N SER A 102 -12.95 15.65 12.11
CA SER A 102 -11.52 15.32 12.21
C SER A 102 -10.59 16.50 11.91
N PHE A 103 -11.09 17.52 11.23
CA PHE A 103 -10.31 18.70 10.86
C PHE A 103 -10.89 19.94 11.53
N LYS A 104 -10.01 20.88 11.91
CA LYS A 104 -10.38 22.16 12.50
C LYS A 104 -9.84 23.31 11.63
N GLU A 105 -10.39 24.50 11.81
CA GLU A 105 -9.87 25.70 11.14
C GLU A 105 -8.40 25.98 11.50
N GLU A 106 -8.01 25.66 12.74
CA GLU A 106 -6.63 25.80 13.21
C GLU A 106 -5.62 24.90 12.49
N ASP A 107 -6.08 23.83 11.82
CA ASP A 107 -5.22 22.91 11.03
C ASP A 107 -4.86 23.48 9.65
N ILE A 108 -5.64 24.46 9.16
CA ILE A 108 -5.51 25.00 7.80
C ILE A 108 -4.13 25.64 7.59
N GLU A 109 -3.75 26.55 8.49
CA GLU A 109 -2.50 27.30 8.32
C GLU A 109 -1.24 26.41 8.47
N PRO A 110 -1.09 25.55 9.49
CA PRO A 110 0.04 24.65 9.61
C PRO A 110 0.16 23.69 8.43
N LEU A 111 -0.95 23.13 7.96
CA LEU A 111 -0.94 22.21 6.80
C LEU A 111 -0.64 22.96 5.51
N SER A 112 -1.19 24.16 5.31
CA SER A 112 -0.88 24.99 4.14
C SER A 112 0.61 25.35 4.08
N ARG A 113 1.23 25.69 5.21
CA ARG A 113 2.68 25.95 5.28
C ARG A 113 3.50 24.69 4.99
N LEU A 114 3.04 23.54 5.46
CA LEU A 114 3.72 22.26 5.23
C LEU A 114 3.73 21.87 3.75
N ILE A 115 2.61 22.10 3.04
CA ILE A 115 2.45 21.71 1.64
C ILE A 115 2.87 22.79 0.63
N ALA A 116 3.01 24.05 1.06
CA ALA A 116 3.38 25.16 0.17
C ALA A 116 4.67 24.91 -0.66
N PRO A 117 5.76 24.32 -0.10
CA PRO A 117 6.93 23.99 -0.89
C PRO A 117 6.69 23.02 -2.04
N LEU A 118 5.63 22.21 -1.95
CA LEU A 118 5.26 21.26 -3.00
C LEU A 118 4.70 21.95 -4.26
N ALA A 119 4.16 23.17 -4.12
CA ALA A 119 3.47 23.85 -5.21
C ALA A 119 4.41 24.14 -6.41
N GLU A 120 5.60 24.66 -6.15
CA GLU A 120 6.58 24.97 -7.21
C GLU A 120 7.10 23.70 -7.86
N GLU A 121 7.34 22.65 -7.09
CA GLU A 121 7.83 21.38 -7.62
C GLU A 121 6.75 20.63 -8.41
N LEU A 122 5.52 20.67 -7.94
CA LEU A 122 4.38 20.15 -8.69
C LEU A 122 4.20 20.94 -10.00
N ALA A 123 4.27 22.27 -9.95
CA ALA A 123 4.17 23.10 -11.15
C ALA A 123 5.30 22.80 -12.15
N ALA A 124 6.54 22.63 -11.68
CA ALA A 124 7.68 22.25 -12.52
C ALA A 124 7.49 20.86 -13.13
N ALA A 125 7.06 19.87 -12.33
CA ALA A 125 6.82 18.51 -12.80
C ALA A 125 5.71 18.44 -13.89
N PHE A 126 4.74 19.36 -13.85
CA PHE A 126 3.66 19.40 -14.85
C PHE A 126 3.95 20.29 -16.06
N THR A 127 4.90 21.23 -15.98
CA THR A 127 5.35 22.02 -17.14
C THR A 127 6.28 21.25 -18.06
N ASP A 128 7.03 20.30 -17.54
CA ASP A 128 7.97 19.47 -18.29
C ASP A 128 7.38 18.14 -18.80
N ILE A 129 6.08 17.90 -18.60
CA ILE A 129 5.43 16.74 -19.19
C ILE A 129 5.03 17.09 -20.63
N PRO A 130 5.78 16.64 -21.65
CA PRO A 130 5.25 16.58 -23.00
C PRO A 130 4.05 15.64 -22.91
N ILE A 131 2.93 16.04 -23.50
CA ILE A 131 1.81 15.13 -23.78
C ILE A 131 2.30 14.16 -24.86
N ALA A 132 3.27 13.33 -24.51
CA ALA A 132 3.75 12.23 -25.35
C ALA A 132 2.86 11.03 -25.06
N VAL A 133 1.86 10.87 -25.89
CA VAL A 133 1.17 9.61 -26.08
C VAL A 133 2.23 8.60 -26.53
N GLY A 134 2.63 7.69 -25.63
CA GLY A 134 3.18 6.41 -26.08
C GLY A 134 4.64 6.07 -25.77
N GLU A 135 5.27 6.58 -24.73
CA GLU A 135 6.46 5.89 -24.21
C GLU A 135 6.06 4.98 -23.04
N VAL A 136 6.35 3.69 -23.20
CA VAL A 136 6.32 2.70 -22.12
C VAL A 136 7.38 3.14 -21.11
N GLN A 137 6.98 3.91 -20.10
CA GLN A 137 7.87 4.15 -18.97
C GLN A 137 8.22 2.79 -18.36
N GLU A 138 9.48 2.40 -18.42
CA GLU A 138 9.99 1.26 -17.65
C GLU A 138 9.57 1.49 -16.19
N ARG A 139 8.72 0.61 -15.69
CA ARG A 139 8.30 0.68 -14.29
C ARG A 139 9.54 0.46 -13.44
N LEU A 140 9.93 1.49 -12.69
CA LEU A 140 11.02 1.36 -11.73
C LEU A 140 10.83 0.10 -10.88
N THR A 141 11.90 -0.66 -10.73
CA THR A 141 11.92 -1.87 -9.91
C THR A 141 11.70 -1.52 -8.43
N GLY A 142 11.35 -2.51 -7.60
CA GLY A 142 11.18 -2.31 -6.17
C GLY A 142 12.42 -1.70 -5.52
N TYR A 143 13.60 -2.17 -5.91
CA TYR A 143 14.87 -1.65 -5.40
C TYR A 143 15.14 -0.20 -5.84
N GLU A 144 14.88 0.14 -7.11
CA GLU A 144 15.08 1.51 -7.61
C GLU A 144 14.19 2.53 -6.89
N ARG A 145 12.94 2.14 -6.57
CA ARG A 145 12.04 2.97 -5.76
C ARG A 145 12.59 3.22 -4.36
N ILE A 146 13.12 2.18 -3.70
CA ILE A 146 13.74 2.32 -2.38
C ILE A 146 15.01 3.20 -2.49
N ARG A 147 15.78 3.07 -3.57
CA ARG A 147 17.00 3.86 -3.80
C ARG A 147 16.74 5.36 -3.92
N GLN A 148 15.58 5.76 -4.41
CA GLN A 148 15.17 7.16 -4.48
C GLN A 148 14.86 7.77 -3.10
N CYS A 149 14.60 6.94 -2.09
CA CYS A 149 14.30 7.36 -0.73
C CYS A 149 15.58 7.44 0.10
N THR A 150 16.11 8.65 0.30
CA THR A 150 17.37 8.86 1.06
C THR A 150 17.23 8.55 2.54
N GLY A 151 16.04 8.72 3.12
CA GLY A 151 15.72 8.35 4.50
C GLY A 151 15.74 6.84 4.74
N LEU A 152 15.81 6.01 3.69
CA LEU A 152 15.90 4.55 3.77
C LEU A 152 17.33 4.02 3.55
N ALA A 153 18.37 4.84 3.72
CA ALA A 153 19.76 4.43 3.46
C ALA A 153 20.19 3.19 4.28
N ALA A 154 19.87 3.13 5.56
CA ALA A 154 20.19 1.97 6.42
C ALA A 154 19.41 0.71 5.97
N LEU A 155 18.12 0.85 5.65
CA LEU A 155 17.31 -0.24 5.13
C LEU A 155 17.87 -0.77 3.81
N ARG A 156 18.26 0.10 2.89
CA ARG A 156 18.88 -0.25 1.62
C ARG A 156 20.16 -1.07 1.81
N GLN A 157 21.07 -0.63 2.70
CA GLN A 157 22.27 -1.39 3.04
C GLN A 157 21.94 -2.78 3.58
N GLY A 158 20.89 -2.88 4.42
CA GLY A 158 20.41 -4.16 4.94
C GLY A 158 19.91 -5.08 3.81
N ILE A 159 19.14 -4.54 2.88
CA ILE A 159 18.63 -5.26 1.70
C ILE A 159 19.82 -5.77 0.85
N GLU A 160 20.76 -4.89 0.50
CA GLU A 160 21.94 -5.24 -0.30
C GLU A 160 22.78 -6.38 0.34
N LYS A 161 22.90 -6.39 1.66
CA LYS A 161 23.61 -7.44 2.40
C LYS A 161 22.85 -8.76 2.42
N VAL A 162 21.54 -8.75 2.61
CA VAL A 162 20.77 -9.97 2.81
C VAL A 162 20.27 -10.57 1.49
N ALA A 163 20.05 -9.75 0.45
CA ALA A 163 19.48 -10.21 -0.82
C ALA A 163 20.25 -11.37 -1.45
N PRO A 164 21.60 -11.39 -1.53
CA PRO A 164 22.36 -12.50 -2.11
C PRO A 164 22.29 -13.79 -1.30
N THR A 165 21.86 -13.74 -0.05
CA THR A 165 21.79 -14.89 0.85
C THR A 165 20.47 -15.65 0.69
N ARG A 166 20.41 -16.88 1.28
CA ARG A 166 19.14 -17.63 1.40
C ARG A 166 18.44 -17.42 2.75
N THR A 167 18.91 -16.45 3.52
CA THR A 167 18.42 -16.18 4.87
C THR A 167 16.97 -15.69 4.84
N THR A 168 16.17 -16.16 5.79
CA THR A 168 14.82 -15.65 6.05
C THR A 168 14.92 -14.20 6.53
N VAL A 169 14.06 -13.33 6.01
CA VAL A 169 14.01 -11.92 6.37
C VAL A 169 12.67 -11.60 7.01
N LEU A 170 12.70 -10.91 8.14
CA LEU A 170 11.51 -10.36 8.79
C LEU A 170 11.50 -8.85 8.59
N VAL A 171 10.50 -8.35 7.86
CA VAL A 171 10.30 -6.92 7.60
C VAL A 171 9.26 -6.37 8.57
N THR A 172 9.65 -5.42 9.40
CA THR A 172 8.72 -4.76 10.33
C THR A 172 8.46 -3.31 9.91
N GLY A 173 7.26 -2.82 10.16
CA GLY A 173 6.87 -1.44 9.85
C GLY A 173 5.37 -1.24 9.81
N GLU A 174 4.94 -0.01 9.94
CA GLU A 174 3.52 0.37 9.91
C GLU A 174 2.83 -0.07 8.61
N THR A 175 1.50 -0.18 8.64
CA THR A 175 0.71 -0.42 7.42
C THR A 175 0.95 0.71 6.42
N GLY A 176 1.16 0.35 5.14
CA GLY A 176 1.47 1.32 4.09
C GLY A 176 2.92 1.84 4.08
N SER A 177 3.82 1.34 4.93
CA SER A 177 5.23 1.78 4.97
C SER A 177 6.08 1.33 3.77
N GLY A 178 5.59 0.35 2.97
CA GLY A 178 6.27 -0.19 1.79
C GLY A 178 6.94 -1.55 2.00
N LYS A 179 6.43 -2.39 2.92
CA LYS A 179 6.97 -3.73 3.20
C LYS A 179 7.03 -4.63 1.95
N GLU A 180 6.03 -4.53 1.07
CA GLU A 180 6.01 -5.27 -0.20
C GLU A 180 7.15 -4.85 -1.12
N LEU A 181 7.45 -3.54 -1.23
CA LEU A 181 8.58 -3.04 -2.03
C LEU A 181 9.93 -3.57 -1.51
N VAL A 182 10.07 -3.74 -0.20
CA VAL A 182 11.27 -4.35 0.39
C VAL A 182 11.40 -5.81 -0.02
N ALA A 183 10.30 -6.56 -0.04
CA ALA A 183 10.31 -7.96 -0.49
C ALA A 183 10.63 -8.07 -2.00
N GLU A 184 10.08 -7.17 -2.83
CA GLU A 184 10.45 -7.05 -4.25
C GLU A 184 11.94 -6.81 -4.41
N ALA A 185 12.49 -5.80 -3.73
CA ALA A 185 13.91 -5.45 -3.82
C ALA A 185 14.82 -6.60 -3.37
N ILE A 186 14.45 -7.32 -2.31
CA ILE A 186 15.18 -8.51 -1.87
C ILE A 186 15.18 -9.61 -2.93
N HIS A 187 14.04 -9.84 -3.58
CA HIS A 187 13.92 -10.83 -4.64
C HIS A 187 14.73 -10.44 -5.88
N GLU A 188 14.61 -9.19 -6.33
CA GLU A 188 15.33 -8.63 -7.49
C GLU A 188 16.84 -8.74 -7.36
N LEU A 189 17.39 -8.44 -6.17
CA LEU A 189 18.82 -8.50 -5.90
C LEU A 189 19.30 -9.90 -5.47
N SER A 190 18.41 -10.89 -5.41
CA SER A 190 18.78 -12.26 -5.03
C SER A 190 19.20 -13.09 -6.25
N GLY A 191 19.92 -14.19 -5.99
CA GLY A 191 20.18 -15.22 -7.01
C GLY A 191 18.93 -16.00 -7.44
N ARG A 192 17.72 -15.59 -7.03
CA ARG A 192 16.42 -16.20 -7.36
C ARG A 192 15.52 -15.27 -8.17
N ASN A 193 16.05 -14.17 -8.67
CA ASN A 193 15.30 -13.16 -9.44
C ASN A 193 14.70 -13.72 -10.75
N GLY A 194 15.23 -14.82 -11.28
CA GLY A 194 14.64 -15.55 -12.41
C GLY A 194 13.51 -16.52 -12.02
N GLY A 195 13.26 -16.75 -10.73
CA GLY A 195 12.17 -17.56 -10.20
C GLY A 195 10.93 -16.75 -9.84
N PRO A 196 9.84 -17.41 -9.40
CA PRO A 196 8.63 -16.72 -9.04
C PRO A 196 8.78 -15.90 -7.74
N LEU A 197 8.20 -14.69 -7.71
CA LEU A 197 7.89 -13.96 -6.48
C LEU A 197 6.40 -14.09 -6.20
N VAL A 198 6.05 -14.96 -5.26
CA VAL A 198 4.66 -15.16 -4.84
C VAL A 198 4.38 -14.29 -3.62
N ARG A 199 3.30 -13.50 -3.65
CA ARG A 199 2.89 -12.60 -2.58
C ARG A 199 1.60 -13.09 -1.96
N VAL A 200 1.57 -13.18 -0.64
CA VAL A 200 0.40 -13.62 0.12
C VAL A 200 0.20 -12.67 1.29
N ASN A 201 -0.96 -12.02 1.35
CA ASN A 201 -1.38 -11.30 2.55
C ASN A 201 -2.20 -12.25 3.44
N CYS A 202 -1.64 -12.63 4.60
CA CYS A 202 -2.27 -13.56 5.53
C CYS A 202 -3.55 -13.00 6.17
N GLY A 203 -3.65 -11.67 6.32
CA GLY A 203 -4.85 -11.04 6.86
C GLY A 203 -6.04 -10.98 5.90
N SER A 204 -5.78 -11.12 4.59
CA SER A 204 -6.85 -11.11 3.57
C SER A 204 -7.54 -12.45 3.38
N ILE A 205 -7.01 -13.54 3.94
CA ILE A 205 -7.52 -14.90 3.81
C ILE A 205 -8.18 -15.30 5.13
N ALA A 206 -9.36 -15.92 5.04
CA ALA A 206 -10.03 -16.43 6.24
C ALA A 206 -9.11 -17.39 7.01
N PRO A 207 -8.96 -17.26 8.35
CA PRO A 207 -8.03 -18.09 9.14
C PRO A 207 -8.20 -19.60 8.95
N THR A 208 -9.44 -20.05 8.71
CA THR A 208 -9.77 -21.46 8.44
C THR A 208 -9.29 -21.97 7.09
N LEU A 209 -9.04 -21.09 6.12
CA LEU A 209 -8.57 -21.44 4.78
C LEU A 209 -7.06 -21.23 4.61
N LEU A 210 -6.44 -20.48 5.49
CA LEU A 210 -5.07 -20.01 5.34
C LEU A 210 -4.08 -21.18 5.25
N GLU A 211 -4.26 -22.22 6.07
CA GLU A 211 -3.42 -23.41 6.03
C GLU A 211 -3.55 -24.13 4.66
N SER A 212 -4.77 -24.33 4.18
CA SER A 212 -5.02 -24.97 2.89
C SER A 212 -4.55 -24.16 1.67
N GLU A 213 -4.61 -22.83 1.73
CA GLU A 213 -4.08 -21.96 0.67
C GLU A 213 -2.54 -21.94 0.66
N LEU A 214 -1.89 -21.90 1.83
CA LEU A 214 -0.44 -21.89 1.92
C LEU A 214 0.19 -23.22 1.52
N PHE A 215 -0.32 -24.33 2.05
CA PHE A 215 0.33 -25.66 1.92
C PHE A 215 -0.38 -26.59 0.93
N GLY A 216 -1.57 -26.21 0.44
CA GLY A 216 -2.39 -27.04 -0.42
C GLY A 216 -3.20 -28.11 0.34
N TYR A 217 -4.05 -28.81 -0.38
CA TYR A 217 -4.88 -29.86 0.17
C TYR A 217 -5.13 -31.01 -0.82
N GLU A 218 -5.38 -32.19 -0.29
CA GLU A 218 -5.81 -33.37 -1.06
C GLU A 218 -7.34 -33.46 -1.13
N LYS A 219 -7.82 -34.21 -2.12
CA LYS A 219 -9.25 -34.50 -2.25
C LYS A 219 -9.78 -35.15 -0.97
N GLY A 220 -10.88 -34.62 -0.41
CA GLY A 220 -11.49 -35.12 0.79
C GLY A 220 -10.90 -34.60 2.12
N ALA A 221 -9.94 -33.68 2.07
CA ALA A 221 -9.31 -33.13 3.28
C ALA A 221 -10.30 -32.38 4.21
N PHE A 222 -11.35 -31.80 3.63
CA PHE A 222 -12.44 -31.12 4.36
C PHE A 222 -13.72 -31.14 3.52
N THR A 223 -14.84 -30.74 4.11
CA THR A 223 -16.14 -30.63 3.41
C THR A 223 -16.02 -29.57 2.31
N GLY A 224 -16.12 -30.01 1.03
CA GLY A 224 -15.93 -29.14 -0.14
C GLY A 224 -14.61 -29.36 -0.91
N ALA A 225 -13.67 -30.14 -0.40
CA ALA A 225 -12.44 -30.49 -1.11
C ALA A 225 -12.70 -31.57 -2.19
N GLN A 226 -13.30 -31.14 -3.32
CA GLN A 226 -13.67 -32.06 -4.42
C GLN A 226 -12.49 -32.53 -5.24
N SER A 227 -11.40 -31.76 -5.29
CA SER A 227 -10.18 -32.03 -6.03
C SER A 227 -8.96 -31.63 -5.21
N ARG A 228 -7.81 -32.16 -5.57
CA ARG A 228 -6.50 -31.73 -5.06
C ARG A 228 -6.20 -30.32 -5.53
N ARG A 229 -5.57 -29.49 -4.66
CA ARG A 229 -5.06 -28.16 -5.00
C ARG A 229 -3.68 -27.94 -4.39
N SER A 230 -2.76 -27.40 -5.21
CA SER A 230 -1.43 -26.98 -4.77
C SER A 230 -1.51 -25.67 -3.99
N GLY A 231 -0.63 -25.53 -2.97
CA GLY A 231 -0.53 -24.34 -2.16
C GLY A 231 0.50 -23.31 -2.66
N TYR A 232 0.50 -22.13 -2.04
CA TYR A 232 1.44 -21.06 -2.39
C TYR A 232 2.92 -21.45 -2.27
N PHE A 233 3.28 -22.33 -1.33
CA PHE A 233 4.64 -22.84 -1.24
C PHE A 233 5.06 -23.66 -2.46
N GLU A 234 4.15 -24.41 -3.08
CA GLU A 234 4.44 -25.13 -4.31
C GLU A 234 4.60 -24.15 -5.49
N PHE A 235 3.76 -23.11 -5.56
CA PHE A 235 3.88 -22.08 -6.60
C PHE A 235 5.16 -21.22 -6.47
N ALA A 236 5.66 -21.03 -5.25
CA ALA A 236 6.87 -20.27 -4.97
C ALA A 236 8.16 -21.11 -5.14
N ASN A 237 8.06 -22.39 -5.51
CA ASN A 237 9.22 -23.29 -5.59
C ASN A 237 10.27 -22.78 -6.59
N GLY A 238 11.52 -22.77 -6.18
CA GLY A 238 12.63 -22.16 -6.92
C GLY A 238 12.76 -20.65 -6.80
N GLY A 239 11.81 -19.99 -6.15
CA GLY A 239 11.70 -18.53 -6.03
C GLY A 239 11.64 -18.02 -4.59
N THR A 240 10.80 -16.99 -4.40
CA THR A 240 10.59 -16.30 -3.11
C THR A 240 9.10 -16.25 -2.78
N LEU A 241 8.77 -16.58 -1.54
CA LEU A 241 7.43 -16.38 -0.96
C LEU A 241 7.47 -15.20 0.00
N PHE A 242 6.69 -14.17 -0.29
CA PHE A 242 6.45 -13.04 0.59
C PHE A 242 5.15 -13.26 1.36
N LEU A 243 5.25 -13.28 2.69
CA LEU A 243 4.13 -13.45 3.62
C LEU A 243 3.90 -12.13 4.35
N ASP A 244 2.93 -11.35 3.91
CA ASP A 244 2.54 -10.12 4.62
C ASP A 244 1.56 -10.45 5.75
N GLU A 245 1.57 -9.60 6.78
CA GLU A 245 0.76 -9.76 7.99
C GLU A 245 0.93 -11.13 8.65
N ILE A 246 2.19 -11.57 8.82
CA ILE A 246 2.53 -12.90 9.34
C ILE A 246 1.95 -13.14 10.74
N GLY A 247 1.66 -12.09 11.51
CA GLY A 247 1.01 -12.16 12.82
C GLY A 247 -0.44 -12.65 12.78
N GLU A 248 -1.06 -12.71 11.59
CA GLU A 248 -2.42 -13.23 11.42
C GLU A 248 -2.48 -14.77 11.25
N LEU A 249 -1.30 -15.42 11.18
CA LEU A 249 -1.27 -16.88 11.04
C LEU A 249 -1.88 -17.61 12.25
N PRO A 250 -2.84 -18.53 12.07
CA PRO A 250 -3.30 -19.38 13.13
C PRO A 250 -2.17 -20.33 13.60
N LEU A 251 -2.22 -20.76 14.86
CA LEU A 251 -1.17 -21.58 15.46
C LEU A 251 -0.89 -22.88 14.67
N THR A 252 -1.91 -23.47 14.04
CA THR A 252 -1.74 -24.65 13.18
C THR A 252 -0.86 -24.36 11.96
N ALA A 253 -1.10 -23.25 11.27
CA ALA A 253 -0.30 -22.82 10.14
C ALA A 253 1.13 -22.41 10.56
N GLN A 254 1.31 -21.84 11.76
CA GLN A 254 2.61 -21.54 12.32
C GLN A 254 3.48 -22.79 12.48
N VAL A 255 2.88 -23.93 12.93
CA VAL A 255 3.59 -25.22 13.04
C VAL A 255 4.08 -25.70 11.67
N GLN A 256 3.22 -25.62 10.66
CA GLN A 256 3.59 -26.03 9.31
C GLN A 256 4.68 -25.13 8.71
N LEU A 257 4.56 -23.81 8.89
CA LEU A 257 5.57 -22.84 8.44
C LEU A 257 6.94 -23.13 9.07
N LEU A 258 6.99 -23.42 10.36
CA LEU A 258 8.22 -23.82 11.03
C LEU A 258 8.88 -25.04 10.37
N ARG A 259 8.09 -26.07 10.04
CA ARG A 259 8.59 -27.27 9.34
C ARG A 259 9.20 -26.92 7.98
N VAL A 260 8.57 -26.01 7.23
CA VAL A 260 9.11 -25.54 5.94
C VAL A 260 10.43 -24.82 6.13
N LEU A 261 10.52 -23.92 7.11
CA LEU A 261 11.75 -23.17 7.38
C LEU A 261 12.91 -24.08 7.79
N ASP A 262 12.63 -25.13 8.57
CA ASP A 262 13.66 -26.05 9.11
C ASP A 262 14.02 -27.18 8.15
N ARG A 263 13.02 -27.81 7.54
CA ARG A 263 13.22 -29.06 6.81
C ARG A 263 13.06 -28.92 5.30
N LYS A 264 12.61 -27.75 4.82
CA LYS A 264 12.32 -27.51 3.40
C LYS A 264 11.32 -28.50 2.80
N ILE A 265 10.32 -28.87 3.58
CA ILE A 265 9.22 -29.74 3.19
C ILE A 265 7.89 -29.13 3.58
N ILE A 266 6.87 -29.39 2.78
CA ILE A 266 5.47 -29.14 3.11
C ILE A 266 4.71 -30.45 3.24
N GLN A 267 3.55 -30.38 3.89
CA GLN A 267 2.54 -31.44 3.88
C GLN A 267 1.21 -30.81 3.51
N ARG A 268 0.48 -31.38 2.55
CA ARG A 268 -0.87 -30.91 2.22
C ARG A 268 -1.84 -31.27 3.30
N VAL A 269 -2.85 -30.45 3.48
CA VAL A 269 -3.95 -30.78 4.40
C VAL A 269 -4.61 -32.07 3.94
N GLY A 270 -4.74 -33.03 4.85
CA GLY A 270 -5.30 -34.37 4.57
C GLY A 270 -4.29 -35.38 4.00
N ASP A 271 -2.99 -35.05 3.87
CA ASP A 271 -1.97 -35.98 3.36
C ASP A 271 -0.69 -35.90 4.20
N PRO A 272 -0.22 -37.04 4.78
CA PRO A 272 1.03 -37.06 5.55
C PRO A 272 2.30 -37.04 4.69
N ARG A 273 2.20 -37.16 3.37
CA ARG A 273 3.37 -37.19 2.47
C ARG A 273 4.12 -35.87 2.51
N ALA A 274 5.44 -35.98 2.67
CA ALA A 274 6.32 -34.83 2.64
C ALA A 274 6.67 -34.47 1.19
N ILE A 275 6.50 -33.20 0.83
CA ILE A 275 6.82 -32.66 -0.49
C ILE A 275 8.00 -31.69 -0.30
N PRO A 276 9.17 -31.94 -0.92
CA PRO A 276 10.30 -31.02 -0.82
C PRO A 276 10.01 -29.73 -1.58
N VAL A 277 10.40 -28.59 -1.00
CA VAL A 277 10.27 -27.25 -1.61
C VAL A 277 11.53 -26.44 -1.36
N ASP A 278 12.01 -25.75 -2.36
CA ASP A 278 13.12 -24.82 -2.26
C ASP A 278 12.62 -23.38 -2.40
N VAL A 279 12.11 -22.83 -1.32
CA VAL A 279 11.51 -21.49 -1.26
C VAL A 279 12.29 -20.61 -0.29
N ARG A 280 12.64 -19.40 -0.74
CA ARG A 280 13.10 -18.35 0.16
C ARG A 280 11.88 -17.65 0.76
N VAL A 281 11.86 -17.46 2.09
CA VAL A 281 10.77 -16.78 2.78
C VAL A 281 11.18 -15.38 3.18
N VAL A 282 10.34 -14.40 2.84
CA VAL A 282 10.36 -13.04 3.36
C VAL A 282 9.05 -12.81 4.06
N ALA A 283 9.07 -12.56 5.36
CA ALA A 283 7.87 -12.32 6.17
C ALA A 283 7.77 -10.83 6.53
N ALA A 284 6.55 -10.31 6.65
CA ALA A 284 6.31 -8.94 7.05
C ALA A 284 5.20 -8.83 8.09
N THR A 285 5.29 -7.82 8.94
CA THR A 285 4.27 -7.54 9.96
C THR A 285 4.30 -6.08 10.39
N ASN A 286 3.16 -5.57 10.84
CA ASN A 286 3.01 -4.33 11.58
C ASN A 286 2.81 -4.57 13.09
N ARG A 287 2.65 -5.84 13.50
CA ARG A 287 2.43 -6.22 14.91
C ARG A 287 3.74 -6.49 15.61
N ASP A 288 3.74 -6.34 16.92
CA ASP A 288 4.82 -6.78 17.80
C ASP A 288 4.72 -8.29 18.02
N LEU A 289 5.58 -9.05 17.32
CA LEU A 289 5.60 -10.51 17.45
C LEU A 289 6.15 -10.97 18.79
N GLU A 290 6.99 -10.18 19.48
CA GLU A 290 7.50 -10.51 20.81
C GLU A 290 6.37 -10.46 21.85
N GLU A 291 5.57 -9.41 21.81
CA GLU A 291 4.35 -9.29 22.62
C GLU A 291 3.36 -10.45 22.33
N MET A 292 3.22 -10.84 21.05
CA MET A 292 2.37 -11.97 20.67
C MET A 292 2.90 -13.30 21.17
N VAL A 293 4.23 -13.48 21.26
CA VAL A 293 4.86 -14.66 21.88
C VAL A 293 4.56 -14.72 23.38
N GLU A 294 4.65 -13.58 24.07
CA GLU A 294 4.30 -13.51 25.49
C GLU A 294 2.84 -13.83 25.76
N LYS A 295 1.94 -13.40 24.88
CA LYS A 295 0.49 -13.71 24.93
C LYS A 295 0.14 -15.14 24.47
N GLY A 296 1.09 -15.92 23.98
CA GLY A 296 0.88 -17.27 23.46
C GLY A 296 0.13 -17.34 22.13
N THR A 297 -0.08 -16.23 21.43
CA THR A 297 -0.74 -16.16 20.11
C THR A 297 0.22 -16.36 18.94
N PHE A 298 1.54 -16.25 19.20
CA PHE A 298 2.59 -16.57 18.26
C PHE A 298 3.63 -17.50 18.91
N ARG A 299 4.12 -18.48 18.14
CA ARG A 299 5.09 -19.44 18.67
C ARG A 299 6.47 -18.83 18.77
N ARG A 300 7.15 -19.04 19.89
CA ARG A 300 8.50 -18.54 20.13
C ARG A 300 9.54 -19.14 19.18
N ASP A 301 9.43 -20.45 18.88
CA ASP A 301 10.32 -21.13 17.95
C ASP A 301 10.23 -20.58 16.53
N LEU A 302 9.02 -20.30 16.06
CA LEU A 302 8.81 -19.69 14.76
C LEU A 302 9.33 -18.24 14.72
N TYR A 303 9.11 -17.46 15.78
CA TYR A 303 9.62 -16.09 15.86
C TYR A 303 11.14 -16.04 15.64
N TYR A 304 11.93 -16.85 16.35
CA TYR A 304 13.37 -16.88 16.16
C TYR A 304 13.80 -17.38 14.77
N ARG A 305 13.00 -18.22 14.15
CA ARG A 305 13.28 -18.73 12.79
C ARG A 305 12.93 -17.72 11.70
N LEU A 306 11.98 -16.83 11.94
CA LEU A 306 11.64 -15.71 11.04
C LEU A 306 12.57 -14.51 11.25
N SER A 307 12.91 -14.20 12.49
CA SER A 307 13.72 -13.02 12.88
C SER A 307 15.23 -13.26 12.76
N VAL A 308 15.67 -14.05 11.74
CA VAL A 308 17.10 -14.29 11.50
C VAL A 308 17.78 -13.02 10.97
N TYR A 309 17.11 -12.30 10.09
CA TYR A 309 17.55 -11.01 9.59
C TYR A 309 16.40 -10.00 9.64
N PRO A 310 16.29 -9.24 10.72
CA PRO A 310 15.26 -8.23 10.84
C PRO A 310 15.60 -6.97 10.02
N LEU A 311 14.61 -6.44 9.30
CA LEU A 311 14.64 -5.16 8.61
C LEU A 311 13.46 -4.32 9.09
N SER A 312 13.73 -3.14 9.65
CA SER A 312 12.69 -2.22 10.09
C SER A 312 12.56 -1.06 9.11
N ILE A 313 11.32 -0.75 8.74
CA ILE A 313 11.00 0.41 7.90
C ILE A 313 10.53 1.53 8.83
N PRO A 314 11.28 2.63 8.96
CA PRO A 314 10.85 3.75 9.78
C PRO A 314 9.57 4.37 9.21
N PRO A 315 8.66 4.84 10.05
CA PRO A 315 7.45 5.51 9.59
C PRO A 315 7.80 6.82 8.86
N LEU A 316 6.94 7.26 7.94
CA LEU A 316 7.23 8.41 7.08
C LEU A 316 7.50 9.71 7.87
N ARG A 317 6.90 9.87 9.05
CA ARG A 317 7.14 11.00 9.96
C ARG A 317 8.59 11.11 10.45
N GLU A 318 9.34 10.01 10.46
CA GLU A 318 10.78 9.96 10.85
C GLU A 318 11.71 10.11 9.64
N ARG A 319 11.18 9.98 8.41
CA ARG A 319 11.91 10.16 7.15
C ARG A 319 11.26 11.19 6.24
N LYS A 320 11.06 12.40 6.77
CA LYS A 320 10.38 13.50 6.07
C LYS A 320 11.03 13.87 4.74
N VAL A 321 12.34 13.63 4.60
CA VAL A 321 13.09 13.84 3.35
C VAL A 321 12.56 12.99 2.18
N ASP A 322 11.88 11.89 2.46
CA ASP A 322 11.32 10.99 1.45
C ASP A 322 9.93 11.39 0.98
N ILE A 323 9.27 12.35 1.64
CA ILE A 323 7.92 12.79 1.27
C ILE A 323 7.90 13.27 -0.18
N LEU A 324 8.85 14.11 -0.54
CA LEU A 324 8.90 14.70 -1.87
C LEU A 324 9.21 13.68 -2.99
N PRO A 325 10.22 12.80 -2.87
CA PRO A 325 10.42 11.69 -3.80
C PRO A 325 9.19 10.80 -3.97
N LEU A 326 8.47 10.50 -2.87
CA LEU A 326 7.24 9.69 -2.93
C LEU A 326 6.11 10.42 -3.68
N VAL A 327 5.93 11.72 -3.42
CA VAL A 327 4.93 12.54 -4.14
C VAL A 327 5.23 12.53 -5.64
N ARG A 328 6.48 12.77 -6.04
CA ARG A 328 6.91 12.71 -7.44
C ARG A 328 6.61 11.35 -8.07
N HIS A 329 6.98 10.26 -7.37
CA HIS A 329 6.74 8.91 -7.86
C HIS A 329 5.24 8.65 -8.08
N PHE A 330 4.37 9.01 -7.13
CA PHE A 330 2.93 8.78 -7.28
C PHE A 330 2.28 9.64 -8.36
N ILE A 331 2.80 10.84 -8.61
CA ILE A 331 2.32 11.69 -9.71
C ILE A 331 2.70 11.05 -11.05
N THR A 332 3.97 10.70 -11.25
CA THR A 332 4.44 10.12 -12.53
C THR A 332 3.89 8.73 -12.80
N ALA A 333 3.62 7.91 -11.79
CA ALA A 333 3.04 6.58 -11.97
C ALA A 333 1.56 6.58 -12.39
N LYS A 334 0.87 7.73 -12.30
CA LYS A 334 -0.56 7.87 -12.66
C LYS A 334 -0.80 8.63 -13.97
N THR A 335 0.25 9.20 -14.56
CA THR A 335 0.23 9.75 -15.93
C THR A 335 0.58 8.70 -16.95
#